data_cdf722284014a2249e3b81beeb033680
#
_entry.id   cdf722284014a2249e3b81beeb033680
#
_cell.length_a   1.000
_cell.length_b   1.000
_cell.length_c   1.000
_cell.angle_alpha   90.00
_cell.angle_beta   90.00
_cell.angle_gamma   90.00
#
_symmetry.space_group_name_H-M   'P 1'
#
loop_
_entity.id
_entity.type
_entity.pdbx_description
1 polymer ?
#
loop_
_entity_poly.entity_id
_entity_poly.type
_entity_poly.pdbx_seq_one_letter_code
_entity_poly.pdbx_strand_id
1 'polypeptide(L)'
;MPSRRRLLQMTGAISALGAGGWALLSGTRGNAYYQGPASDHFDGVRFFNPSGVRPKGPGAFLKWQLGGRGEAWPSSYPSPFRDRPPVRFEGNGVRIALVGHASFLIQARGRNVLLDPVWTERVSPVSFAGPKRTNPPGIAFDDLPNIDAVLITHNHYDHMDTHTIGRLWQRFRPRIVTPLGNDAILARDVPGLTAAAVDWHDTVDLGDGLVVHTEPTEHWSARGAGDRMHALWASFVLAAGGGKIYCVGDTGFGDGNSFRDVRRRHPQIALALLPIGAYEPRWFMRNNHMNPQEAVQALELCGAAQALGHHWGTFRLTDEAIEQPLADLVAAREAQGIPAERFAALRPGEVRVVG
;
A
#
# COMPACT_ATOMS: atom_id res chain seq x y z
N MET A 1 -5.75 23.41 32.94
CA MET A 1 -5.73 23.12 31.49
C MET A 1 -4.49 23.79 30.89
N PRO A 2 -3.58 23.08 30.24
CA PRO A 2 -2.42 23.71 29.64
C PRO A 2 -2.87 24.56 28.44
N SER A 3 -2.29 25.80 28.32
CA SER A 3 -2.65 26.74 27.28
C SER A 3 -2.33 26.21 25.89
N ARG A 4 -3.11 26.59 24.87
CA ARG A 4 -2.89 26.24 23.44
C ARG A 4 -1.43 26.48 23.00
N ARG A 5 -0.73 27.43 23.58
CA ARG A 5 0.68 27.73 23.33
C ARG A 5 1.64 26.62 23.81
N ARG A 6 1.33 25.93 24.92
CA ARG A 6 2.14 24.79 25.41
C ARG A 6 1.90 23.51 24.59
N LEU A 7 0.68 23.29 24.08
CA LEU A 7 0.40 22.18 23.17
C LEU A 7 1.11 22.33 21.81
N LEU A 8 1.19 23.57 21.28
CA LEU A 8 1.92 23.88 20.04
C LEU A 8 3.46 23.75 20.24
N GLN A 9 3.98 24.02 21.44
CA GLN A 9 5.40 23.82 21.74
C GLN A 9 5.77 22.34 21.90
N MET A 10 4.88 21.50 22.41
CA MET A 10 5.12 20.06 22.51
C MET A 10 5.02 19.34 21.18
N THR A 11 4.09 19.74 20.27
CA THR A 11 4.06 19.21 18.90
C THR A 11 5.24 19.67 18.04
N GLY A 12 5.72 20.91 18.23
CA GLY A 12 6.92 21.42 17.57
C GLY A 12 8.21 20.72 18.04
N ALA A 13 8.33 20.37 19.32
CA ALA A 13 9.50 19.72 19.86
C ALA A 13 9.63 18.24 19.41
N ILE A 14 8.52 17.51 19.24
CA ILE A 14 8.55 16.13 18.73
C ILE A 14 8.90 16.13 17.24
N SER A 15 8.46 17.12 16.48
CA SER A 15 8.83 17.26 15.06
C SER A 15 10.29 17.71 14.86
N ALA A 16 10.82 18.54 15.76
CA ALA A 16 12.21 19.03 15.69
C ALA A 16 13.25 17.97 16.13
N LEU A 17 12.91 17.12 17.10
CA LEU A 17 13.74 15.99 17.48
C LEU A 17 13.78 14.90 16.38
N GLY A 18 12.70 14.75 15.60
CA GLY A 18 12.68 13.91 14.39
C GLY A 18 13.63 14.43 13.30
N ALA A 19 13.63 15.72 13.00
CA ALA A 19 14.42 16.29 11.91
C ALA A 19 15.91 16.44 12.23
N GLY A 20 16.27 16.79 13.46
CA GLY A 20 17.68 16.93 13.90
C GLY A 20 18.40 15.60 14.08
N GLY A 21 17.68 14.54 14.47
CA GLY A 21 18.23 13.17 14.57
C GLY A 21 18.48 12.51 13.22
N TRP A 22 17.79 12.96 12.17
CA TRP A 22 17.92 12.38 10.82
C TRP A 22 19.28 12.64 10.17
N ALA A 23 19.87 13.81 10.42
CA ALA A 23 21.13 14.23 9.79
C ALA A 23 22.37 13.59 10.42
N LEU A 24 22.32 13.17 11.68
CA LEU A 24 23.47 12.64 12.44
C LEU A 24 23.58 11.10 12.41
N LEU A 25 22.53 10.37 12.00
CA LEU A 25 22.52 8.90 12.00
C LEU A 25 22.70 8.28 10.60
N SER A 26 22.81 9.08 9.55
CA SER A 26 23.01 8.61 8.17
C SER A 26 24.47 8.26 7.82
N GLY A 27 25.37 8.27 8.78
CA GLY A 27 26.76 7.87 8.61
C GLY A 27 26.99 6.37 8.77
N THR A 28 27.28 5.66 7.68
CA THR A 28 28.06 4.41 7.60
C THR A 28 27.55 3.15 8.35
N ARG A 29 26.27 3.00 8.59
CA ARG A 29 25.73 1.69 8.99
C ARG A 29 25.27 0.95 7.72
N GLY A 30 25.73 -0.30 7.53
CA GLY A 30 25.21 -1.20 6.50
C GLY A 30 23.69 -1.33 6.56
N ASN A 31 23.07 -1.93 5.56
CA ASN A 31 21.64 -2.17 5.56
C ASN A 31 21.24 -3.04 6.77
N ALA A 32 20.23 -2.60 7.53
CA ALA A 32 19.77 -3.28 8.74
C ALA A 32 18.95 -4.54 8.47
N TYR A 33 18.39 -4.67 7.26
CA TYR A 33 17.36 -5.67 6.93
C TYR A 33 17.75 -6.61 5.81
N TYR A 34 18.66 -6.21 4.92
CA TYR A 34 19.10 -7.01 3.79
C TYR A 34 20.62 -6.98 3.63
N GLN A 35 21.23 -8.14 3.43
CA GLN A 35 22.69 -8.34 3.34
C GLN A 35 23.10 -9.01 2.03
N GLY A 36 22.23 -8.97 1.00
CA GLY A 36 22.53 -9.55 -0.31
C GLY A 36 23.52 -8.71 -1.12
N PRO A 37 23.96 -9.22 -2.29
CA PRO A 37 24.86 -8.50 -3.18
C PRO A 37 24.20 -7.24 -3.77
N ALA A 38 25.02 -6.30 -4.23
CA ALA A 38 24.54 -5.17 -5.03
C ALA A 38 23.92 -5.66 -6.35
N SER A 39 22.87 -4.97 -6.80
CA SER A 39 22.11 -5.28 -8.00
C SER A 39 21.80 -4.00 -8.81
N ASP A 40 20.98 -4.11 -9.84
CA ASP A 40 20.50 -2.97 -10.64
C ASP A 40 19.51 -2.06 -9.88
N HIS A 41 19.11 -2.44 -8.66
CA HIS A 41 18.22 -1.68 -7.78
C HIS A 41 18.62 -1.72 -6.29
N PHE A 42 19.82 -2.24 -5.96
CA PHE A 42 20.41 -2.23 -4.62
C PHE A 42 21.90 -1.85 -4.67
N ASP A 43 22.31 -0.78 -3.98
CA ASP A 43 23.69 -0.27 -4.00
C ASP A 43 24.63 -0.91 -2.96
N GLY A 44 24.16 -1.95 -2.25
CA GLY A 44 24.84 -2.58 -1.12
C GLY A 44 24.42 -2.03 0.24
N VAL A 45 23.69 -0.90 0.26
CA VAL A 45 23.13 -0.29 1.48
C VAL A 45 21.65 0.03 1.33
N ARG A 46 21.24 0.54 0.15
CA ARG A 46 19.87 1.00 -0.10
C ARG A 46 19.34 0.46 -1.41
N PHE A 47 18.07 0.14 -1.41
CA PHE A 47 17.31 -0.06 -2.62
C PHE A 47 17.02 1.28 -3.29
N PHE A 48 16.84 1.28 -4.62
CA PHE A 48 16.54 2.50 -5.39
C PHE A 48 15.68 2.18 -6.61
N ASN A 49 14.94 3.16 -7.10
CA ASN A 49 14.22 3.05 -8.37
C ASN A 49 15.22 3.21 -9.53
N PRO A 50 15.32 2.26 -10.46
CA PRO A 50 16.24 2.35 -11.61
C PRO A 50 15.96 3.54 -12.53
N SER A 51 14.73 4.05 -12.54
CA SER A 51 14.34 5.31 -13.21
C SER A 51 15.06 6.54 -12.66
N GLY A 52 15.73 6.43 -11.51
CA GLY A 52 16.35 7.54 -10.79
C GLY A 52 15.36 8.40 -9.98
N VAL A 53 14.08 8.07 -9.99
CA VAL A 53 13.07 8.75 -9.16
C VAL A 53 13.39 8.52 -7.70
N ARG A 54 13.47 9.61 -6.94
CA ARG A 54 13.76 9.56 -5.50
C ARG A 54 12.65 10.27 -4.71
N PRO A 55 12.30 9.75 -3.52
CA PRO A 55 11.40 10.45 -2.62
C PRO A 55 12.04 11.75 -2.15
N LYS A 56 11.20 12.77 -1.90
CA LYS A 56 11.66 14.09 -1.44
C LYS A 56 12.39 13.97 -0.09
N GLY A 57 13.39 14.83 0.11
CA GLY A 57 14.22 14.84 1.32
C GLY A 57 13.56 15.53 2.52
N PRO A 58 14.21 15.49 3.71
CA PRO A 58 13.67 16.06 4.95
C PRO A 58 13.32 17.55 4.87
N GLY A 59 14.10 18.36 4.14
CA GLY A 59 13.82 19.77 3.93
C GLY A 59 12.52 20.03 3.17
N ALA A 60 12.22 19.21 2.16
CA ALA A 60 10.95 19.28 1.43
C ALA A 60 9.78 18.85 2.33
N PHE A 61 9.96 17.82 3.16
CA PHE A 61 8.96 17.41 4.15
C PHE A 61 8.67 18.55 5.15
N LEU A 62 9.69 19.19 5.69
CA LEU A 62 9.53 20.33 6.59
C LEU A 62 8.80 21.51 5.90
N LYS A 63 9.18 21.82 4.64
CA LYS A 63 8.49 22.84 3.84
C LYS A 63 7.00 22.51 3.70
N TRP A 64 6.65 21.25 3.41
CA TRP A 64 5.26 20.80 3.32
C TRP A 64 4.53 20.97 4.67
N GLN A 65 5.11 20.51 5.77
CA GLN A 65 4.50 20.64 7.11
C GLN A 65 4.27 22.08 7.56
N LEU A 66 5.12 23.03 7.13
CA LEU A 66 5.01 24.46 7.42
C LEU A 66 4.09 25.21 6.44
N GLY A 67 3.83 24.66 5.27
CA GLY A 67 3.01 25.27 4.21
C GLY A 67 1.50 25.28 4.50
N GLY A 68 1.09 24.73 5.62
CA GLY A 68 -0.31 24.54 5.98
C GLY A 68 -0.77 23.13 5.64
N ARG A 69 -1.82 22.70 6.30
CA ARG A 69 -2.48 21.40 6.02
C ARG A 69 -3.70 21.67 5.15
N GLY A 70 -3.92 20.83 4.15
CA GLY A 70 -5.13 20.82 3.34
C GLY A 70 -6.42 20.71 4.16
N GLU A 71 -7.53 20.45 3.52
CA GLU A 71 -8.84 20.39 4.16
C GLU A 71 -8.89 19.37 5.31
N ALA A 72 -9.60 19.75 6.38
CA ALA A 72 -9.78 18.87 7.52
C ALA A 72 -10.72 17.73 7.13
N TRP A 73 -10.31 16.49 7.39
CA TRP A 73 -11.20 15.35 7.26
C TRP A 73 -12.18 15.28 8.44
N PRO A 74 -13.39 14.74 8.23
CA PRO A 74 -14.29 14.43 9.32
C PRO A 74 -13.66 13.40 10.26
N SER A 75 -14.00 13.44 11.54
CA SER A 75 -13.53 12.46 12.52
C SER A 75 -14.05 11.05 12.28
N SER A 76 -15.14 10.93 11.53
CA SER A 76 -15.79 9.67 11.15
C SER A 76 -16.34 9.78 9.73
N TYR A 77 -16.05 8.76 8.92
CA TYR A 77 -16.52 8.60 7.54
C TYR A 77 -16.90 7.14 7.27
N PRO A 78 -17.98 6.66 7.92
CA PRO A 78 -18.34 5.25 7.86
C PRO A 78 -18.76 4.83 6.45
N SER A 79 -18.38 3.61 6.07
CA SER A 79 -18.90 2.97 4.86
C SER A 79 -20.32 2.46 5.07
N PRO A 80 -21.22 2.55 4.07
CA PRO A 80 -22.52 1.90 4.14
C PRO A 80 -22.44 0.38 3.98
N PHE A 81 -21.28 -0.14 3.59
CA PHE A 81 -21.06 -1.56 3.33
C PHE A 81 -20.36 -2.23 4.52
N ARG A 82 -20.67 -3.50 4.71
CA ARG A 82 -19.98 -4.40 5.62
C ARG A 82 -19.99 -5.79 5.01
N ASP A 83 -18.83 -6.39 4.86
CA ASP A 83 -18.71 -7.73 4.34
C ASP A 83 -18.54 -8.78 5.45
N ARG A 84 -19.18 -9.92 5.26
CA ARG A 84 -18.95 -11.17 5.99
C ARG A 84 -18.58 -12.22 4.94
N PRO A 85 -17.29 -12.40 4.67
CA PRO A 85 -16.85 -13.22 3.55
C PRO A 85 -17.23 -14.69 3.78
N PRO A 86 -17.55 -15.45 2.71
CA PRO A 86 -17.70 -16.89 2.81
C PRO A 86 -16.38 -17.53 3.24
N VAL A 87 -16.46 -18.72 3.84
CA VAL A 87 -15.28 -19.49 4.25
C VAL A 87 -14.34 -19.73 3.07
N ARG A 88 -14.92 -20.04 1.91
CA ARG A 88 -14.26 -20.13 0.59
C ARG A 88 -15.20 -19.57 -0.46
N PHE A 89 -14.63 -18.98 -1.49
CA PHE A 89 -15.39 -18.56 -2.66
C PHE A 89 -15.38 -19.69 -3.69
N GLU A 90 -16.57 -20.25 -3.94
CA GLU A 90 -16.77 -21.40 -4.85
C GLU A 90 -17.17 -20.95 -6.27
N GLY A 91 -17.33 -19.63 -6.51
CA GLY A 91 -17.72 -19.08 -7.80
C GLY A 91 -16.59 -19.11 -8.83
N ASN A 92 -16.95 -18.99 -10.10
CA ASN A 92 -15.98 -18.72 -11.16
C ASN A 92 -15.41 -17.27 -10.99
N GLY A 93 -14.13 -17.10 -11.27
CA GLY A 93 -13.48 -15.82 -11.16
C GLY A 93 -12.89 -15.53 -9.77
N VAL A 94 -12.83 -14.27 -9.41
CA VAL A 94 -12.20 -13.76 -8.18
C VAL A 94 -13.16 -12.85 -7.44
N ARG A 95 -13.38 -13.13 -6.16
CA ARG A 95 -14.10 -12.25 -5.24
C ARG A 95 -13.11 -11.35 -4.51
N ILE A 96 -13.36 -10.05 -4.55
CA ILE A 96 -12.50 -9.02 -3.97
C ILE A 96 -13.33 -8.14 -3.06
N ALA A 97 -12.89 -7.97 -1.82
CA ALA A 97 -13.50 -7.07 -0.84
C ALA A 97 -12.47 -6.07 -0.33
N LEU A 98 -12.78 -4.78 -0.34
CA LEU A 98 -11.96 -3.76 0.30
C LEU A 98 -12.18 -3.79 1.81
N VAL A 99 -11.13 -4.10 2.56
CA VAL A 99 -11.15 -3.99 4.03
C VAL A 99 -11.07 -2.54 4.47
N GLY A 100 -10.25 -1.76 3.77
CA GLY A 100 -10.05 -0.32 3.99
C GLY A 100 -8.65 0.09 3.60
N HIS A 101 -8.47 1.35 3.18
CA HIS A 101 -7.22 1.90 2.68
C HIS A 101 -6.67 1.11 1.48
N ALA A 102 -5.59 0.34 1.68
CA ALA A 102 -4.99 -0.54 0.68
C ALA A 102 -5.18 -2.04 1.00
N SER A 103 -5.95 -2.35 2.06
CA SER A 103 -6.15 -3.73 2.51
C SER A 103 -7.30 -4.39 1.75
N PHE A 104 -7.03 -5.52 1.09
CA PHE A 104 -8.02 -6.31 0.37
C PHE A 104 -8.05 -7.77 0.83
N LEU A 105 -9.25 -8.34 0.88
CA LEU A 105 -9.44 -9.79 0.88
C LEU A 105 -9.74 -10.24 -0.55
N ILE A 106 -8.87 -11.10 -1.08
CA ILE A 106 -8.97 -11.69 -2.41
C ILE A 106 -9.25 -13.18 -2.22
N GLN A 107 -10.39 -13.65 -2.72
CA GLN A 107 -10.82 -15.04 -2.64
C GLN A 107 -10.92 -15.63 -4.05
N ALA A 108 -10.09 -16.63 -4.34
CA ALA A 108 -10.01 -17.25 -5.66
C ALA A 108 -9.55 -18.72 -5.52
N ARG A 109 -10.07 -19.60 -6.35
CA ARG A 109 -9.66 -21.02 -6.41
C ARG A 109 -9.68 -21.71 -5.03
N GLY A 110 -10.66 -21.39 -4.20
CA GLY A 110 -10.76 -21.92 -2.85
C GLY A 110 -9.69 -21.39 -1.88
N ARG A 111 -8.93 -20.35 -2.23
CA ARG A 111 -7.92 -19.70 -1.38
C ARG A 111 -8.34 -18.30 -0.95
N ASN A 112 -7.92 -17.89 0.23
CA ASN A 112 -8.13 -16.58 0.81
C ASN A 112 -6.77 -15.88 0.98
N VAL A 113 -6.57 -14.78 0.26
CA VAL A 113 -5.34 -14.00 0.26
C VAL A 113 -5.65 -12.59 0.80
N LEU A 114 -4.89 -12.12 1.77
CA LEU A 114 -4.92 -10.72 2.20
C LEU A 114 -3.78 -9.96 1.55
N LEU A 115 -4.09 -8.79 1.01
CA LEU A 115 -3.14 -7.79 0.53
C LEU A 115 -3.04 -6.67 1.57
N ASP A 116 -1.82 -6.28 1.95
CA ASP A 116 -1.50 -5.16 2.85
C ASP A 116 -2.43 -5.04 4.06
N PRO A 117 -2.50 -6.06 4.94
CA PRO A 117 -3.50 -6.15 5.99
C PRO A 117 -3.28 -5.14 7.12
N VAL A 118 -4.20 -4.18 7.28
CA VAL A 118 -4.18 -3.16 8.34
C VAL A 118 -5.54 -3.10 9.03
N TRP A 119 -5.56 -3.43 10.34
CA TRP A 119 -6.75 -3.34 11.19
C TRP A 119 -6.57 -2.40 12.38
N THR A 120 -5.34 -1.89 12.61
CA THR A 120 -5.08 -0.94 13.70
C THR A 120 -5.80 0.39 13.48
N GLU A 121 -6.07 1.08 14.58
CA GLU A 121 -6.71 2.39 14.58
C GLU A 121 -5.81 3.48 14.00
N ARG A 122 -4.48 3.32 14.15
CA ARG A 122 -3.48 4.30 13.69
C ARG A 122 -2.36 3.63 12.90
N VAL A 123 -1.93 4.31 11.86
CA VAL A 123 -0.78 3.91 11.04
C VAL A 123 0.41 4.77 11.42
N SER A 124 1.14 4.33 12.43
CA SER A 124 2.21 5.10 13.08
C SER A 124 3.12 4.18 13.88
N PRO A 125 4.39 4.59 14.14
CA PRO A 125 5.28 3.87 15.05
C PRO A 125 4.79 3.85 16.51
N VAL A 126 3.81 4.68 16.86
CA VAL A 126 3.23 4.77 18.21
C VAL A 126 1.71 4.72 18.15
N SER A 127 1.07 4.09 19.15
CA SER A 127 -0.38 3.89 19.17
C SER A 127 -1.20 5.14 19.52
N PHE A 128 -0.58 6.15 20.16
CA PHE A 128 -1.27 7.34 20.67
C PHE A 128 -1.24 8.54 19.71
N ALA A 129 -0.42 8.51 18.66
CA ALA A 129 -0.24 9.62 17.72
C ALA A 129 -0.15 9.12 16.28
N GLY A 130 -0.29 10.03 15.30
CA GLY A 130 -0.25 9.72 13.87
C GLY A 130 -1.64 9.59 13.25
N PRO A 131 -1.70 9.30 11.93
CA PRO A 131 -2.96 9.23 11.19
C PRO A 131 -3.91 8.19 11.79
N LYS A 132 -5.15 8.62 12.08
CA LYS A 132 -6.19 7.79 12.66
C LYS A 132 -7.18 7.39 11.58
N ARG A 133 -7.66 6.16 11.65
CA ARG A 133 -8.72 5.63 10.80
C ARG A 133 -10.01 6.41 10.98
N THR A 134 -10.65 6.83 9.88
CA THR A 134 -11.93 7.54 9.87
C THR A 134 -13.14 6.61 9.72
N ASN A 135 -12.91 5.35 9.35
CA ASN A 135 -13.94 4.32 9.20
C ASN A 135 -13.49 3.01 9.85
N PRO A 136 -14.41 2.19 10.34
CA PRO A 136 -14.06 0.83 10.76
C PRO A 136 -13.64 -0.01 9.54
N PRO A 137 -12.84 -1.09 9.73
CA PRO A 137 -12.61 -2.07 8.68
C PRO A 137 -13.91 -2.63 8.13
N GLY A 138 -14.01 -2.74 6.81
CA GLY A 138 -15.20 -3.26 6.12
C GLY A 138 -15.45 -4.75 6.37
N ILE A 139 -14.43 -5.48 6.82
CA ILE A 139 -14.51 -6.84 7.35
C ILE A 139 -13.99 -6.79 8.79
N ALA A 140 -14.78 -7.19 9.77
CA ALA A 140 -14.29 -7.30 11.14
C ALA A 140 -13.20 -8.41 11.20
N PHE A 141 -12.17 -8.21 12.01
CA PHE A 141 -11.07 -9.19 12.10
C PHE A 141 -11.56 -10.59 12.48
N ASP A 142 -12.57 -10.66 13.32
CA ASP A 142 -13.14 -11.94 13.79
C ASP A 142 -14.04 -12.59 12.75
N ASP A 143 -14.56 -11.84 11.77
CA ASP A 143 -15.33 -12.35 10.63
C ASP A 143 -14.41 -12.88 9.50
N LEU A 144 -13.08 -12.78 9.63
CA LEU A 144 -12.14 -13.31 8.63
C LEU A 144 -12.23 -14.85 8.55
N PRO A 145 -12.34 -15.40 7.33
CA PRO A 145 -12.17 -16.82 7.11
C PRO A 145 -10.72 -17.25 7.35
N ASN A 146 -10.42 -18.54 7.26
CA ASN A 146 -9.02 -19.00 7.29
C ASN A 146 -8.22 -18.35 6.16
N ILE A 147 -7.16 -17.61 6.50
CA ILE A 147 -6.28 -16.92 5.55
C ILE A 147 -5.13 -17.85 5.16
N ASP A 148 -5.00 -18.10 3.86
CA ASP A 148 -3.97 -18.99 3.32
C ASP A 148 -2.66 -18.24 3.03
N ALA A 149 -2.77 -16.98 2.57
CA ALA A 149 -1.60 -16.15 2.27
C ALA A 149 -1.83 -14.68 2.61
N VAL A 150 -0.71 -13.99 2.89
CA VAL A 150 -0.64 -12.54 3.06
C VAL A 150 0.43 -12.00 2.11
N LEU A 151 0.06 -11.03 1.29
CA LEU A 151 0.97 -10.29 0.41
C LEU A 151 1.19 -8.90 1.00
N ILE A 152 2.43 -8.49 1.13
CA ILE A 152 2.81 -7.18 1.68
C ILE A 152 3.66 -6.46 0.63
N THR A 153 3.17 -5.33 0.13
CA THR A 153 3.83 -4.59 -0.97
C THR A 153 5.08 -3.85 -0.51
N HIS A 154 5.04 -3.26 0.68
CA HIS A 154 6.16 -2.53 1.28
C HIS A 154 5.93 -2.29 2.77
N ASN A 155 6.88 -1.63 3.44
CA ASN A 155 6.90 -1.56 4.91
C ASN A 155 6.31 -0.30 5.52
N HIS A 156 5.67 0.59 4.79
CA HIS A 156 4.98 1.72 5.42
C HIS A 156 3.90 1.24 6.38
N TYR A 157 3.59 2.04 7.41
CA TYR A 157 2.70 1.63 8.50
C TYR A 157 1.26 1.37 8.06
N ASP A 158 0.83 1.97 6.95
CA ASP A 158 -0.48 1.84 6.34
C ASP A 158 -0.61 0.66 5.37
N HIS A 159 0.47 -0.11 5.19
CA HIS A 159 0.52 -1.36 4.40
C HIS A 159 1.02 -2.55 5.22
N MET A 160 2.09 -2.39 6.01
CA MET A 160 2.64 -3.43 6.87
C MET A 160 2.34 -3.14 8.34
N ASP A 161 1.16 -3.51 8.80
CA ASP A 161 0.74 -3.44 10.20
C ASP A 161 1.21 -4.71 10.93
N THR A 162 2.37 -4.63 11.58
CA THR A 162 2.98 -5.78 12.26
C THR A 162 2.12 -6.33 13.41
N HIS A 163 1.27 -5.48 14.03
CA HIS A 163 0.31 -5.93 15.04
C HIS A 163 -0.79 -6.80 14.41
N THR A 164 -1.39 -6.34 13.31
CA THR A 164 -2.38 -7.14 12.55
C THR A 164 -1.77 -8.43 12.01
N ILE A 165 -0.58 -8.35 11.41
CA ILE A 165 0.14 -9.51 10.87
C ILE A 165 0.45 -10.52 11.99
N GLY A 166 0.83 -10.07 13.18
CA GLY A 166 1.04 -10.92 14.35
C GLY A 166 -0.23 -11.68 14.76
N ARG A 167 -1.39 -11.00 14.77
CA ARG A 167 -2.69 -11.65 15.03
C ARG A 167 -3.06 -12.68 13.95
N LEU A 168 -2.83 -12.37 12.68
CA LEU A 168 -3.05 -13.30 11.56
C LEU A 168 -2.14 -14.52 11.68
N TRP A 169 -0.86 -14.30 12.01
CA TRP A 169 0.12 -15.36 12.22
C TRP A 169 -0.28 -16.29 13.37
N GLN A 170 -0.72 -15.74 14.47
CA GLN A 170 -1.19 -16.55 15.62
C GLN A 170 -2.42 -17.37 15.30
N ARG A 171 -3.37 -16.81 14.54
CA ARG A 171 -4.67 -17.44 14.27
C ARG A 171 -4.64 -18.44 13.12
N PHE A 172 -3.93 -18.12 12.02
CA PHE A 172 -4.06 -18.85 10.76
C PHE A 172 -2.75 -19.44 10.23
N ARG A 173 -1.59 -18.95 10.67
CA ARG A 173 -0.27 -19.32 10.14
C ARG A 173 -0.22 -19.21 8.60
N PRO A 174 -0.63 -18.09 8.01
CA PRO A 174 -0.67 -17.92 6.57
C PRO A 174 0.75 -17.94 5.98
N ARG A 175 0.88 -18.29 4.73
CA ARG A 175 2.11 -18.03 3.98
C ARG A 175 2.25 -16.52 3.74
N ILE A 176 3.35 -15.91 4.18
CA ILE A 176 3.60 -14.48 4.02
C ILE A 176 4.61 -14.29 2.91
N VAL A 177 4.30 -13.40 1.96
CA VAL A 177 5.18 -13.00 0.85
C VAL A 177 5.39 -11.50 0.91
N THR A 178 6.63 -11.06 0.87
CA THR A 178 6.99 -9.65 0.97
C THR A 178 8.32 -9.38 0.23
N PRO A 179 8.57 -8.17 -0.28
CA PRO A 179 9.83 -7.82 -0.89
C PRO A 179 11.02 -7.89 0.09
N LEU A 180 12.22 -8.06 -0.43
CA LEU A 180 13.48 -8.24 0.30
C LEU A 180 13.62 -7.25 1.47
N GLY A 181 14.07 -7.75 2.62
CA GLY A 181 14.34 -6.98 3.84
C GLY A 181 13.12 -6.72 4.73
N ASN A 182 11.89 -6.86 4.23
CA ASN A 182 10.68 -6.73 5.07
C ASN A 182 10.48 -7.95 5.96
N ASP A 183 10.94 -9.11 5.54
CA ASP A 183 10.97 -10.36 6.32
C ASP A 183 11.75 -10.20 7.63
N ALA A 184 12.90 -9.51 7.59
CA ALA A 184 13.70 -9.23 8.79
C ALA A 184 12.94 -8.32 9.78
N ILE A 185 12.16 -7.35 9.29
CA ILE A 185 11.32 -6.51 10.12
C ILE A 185 10.20 -7.34 10.76
N LEU A 186 9.54 -8.18 9.97
CA LEU A 186 8.46 -9.05 10.47
C LEU A 186 8.96 -10.05 11.50
N ALA A 187 10.10 -10.68 11.26
CA ALA A 187 10.72 -11.63 12.22
C ALA A 187 11.11 -10.95 13.53
N ARG A 188 11.56 -9.68 13.48
CA ARG A 188 11.88 -8.87 14.68
C ARG A 188 10.61 -8.53 15.47
N ASP A 189 9.55 -8.08 14.79
CA ASP A 189 8.35 -7.53 15.44
C ASP A 189 7.33 -8.62 15.82
N VAL A 190 7.37 -9.79 15.17
CA VAL A 190 6.46 -10.92 15.41
C VAL A 190 7.26 -12.20 15.65
N PRO A 191 7.50 -12.58 16.93
CA PRO A 191 8.30 -13.75 17.25
C PRO A 191 7.82 -15.04 16.60
N GLY A 192 8.73 -15.75 15.93
CA GLY A 192 8.45 -17.01 15.25
C GLY A 192 7.74 -16.91 13.92
N LEU A 193 7.51 -15.68 13.43
CA LEU A 193 7.01 -15.49 12.07
C LEU A 193 8.14 -15.72 11.06
N THR A 194 7.78 -16.39 9.96
CA THR A 194 8.62 -16.54 8.77
C THR A 194 7.88 -15.99 7.56
N ALA A 195 8.60 -15.29 6.69
CA ALA A 195 8.08 -14.76 5.44
C ALA A 195 8.99 -15.15 4.26
N ALA A 196 8.42 -15.39 3.10
CA ALA A 196 9.16 -15.51 1.86
C ALA A 196 9.54 -14.10 1.38
N ALA A 197 10.82 -13.76 1.51
CA ALA A 197 11.37 -12.55 0.94
C ALA A 197 11.64 -12.76 -0.56
N VAL A 198 11.12 -11.85 -1.39
CA VAL A 198 11.17 -11.95 -2.85
C VAL A 198 11.79 -10.70 -3.46
N ASP A 199 12.50 -10.89 -4.54
CA ASP A 199 13.01 -9.80 -5.37
C ASP A 199 12.03 -9.44 -6.48
N TRP A 200 12.25 -8.34 -7.16
CA TRP A 200 11.54 -8.04 -8.40
C TRP A 200 11.72 -9.16 -9.41
N HIS A 201 10.62 -9.50 -10.08
CA HIS A 201 10.52 -10.57 -11.06
C HIS A 201 10.54 -12.00 -10.50
N ASP A 202 10.64 -12.15 -9.18
CA ASP A 202 10.46 -13.46 -8.54
C ASP A 202 9.02 -13.92 -8.64
N THR A 203 8.86 -15.25 -8.53
CA THR A 203 7.57 -15.91 -8.58
C THR A 203 7.40 -16.83 -7.39
N VAL A 204 6.22 -16.79 -6.76
CA VAL A 204 5.86 -17.67 -5.63
C VAL A 204 4.60 -18.44 -5.98
N ASP A 205 4.68 -19.78 -5.96
CA ASP A 205 3.51 -20.64 -6.08
C ASP A 205 2.84 -20.76 -4.70
N LEU A 206 1.60 -20.28 -4.59
CA LEU A 206 0.78 -20.37 -3.37
C LEU A 206 -0.03 -21.68 -3.28
N GLY A 207 0.06 -22.55 -4.28
CA GLY A 207 -0.69 -23.79 -4.40
C GLY A 207 -2.02 -23.61 -5.15
N ASP A 208 -2.60 -24.73 -5.58
CA ASP A 208 -3.87 -24.83 -6.31
C ASP A 208 -3.93 -23.96 -7.58
N GLY A 209 -2.75 -23.70 -8.19
CA GLY A 209 -2.60 -22.88 -9.38
C GLY A 209 -2.75 -21.36 -9.10
N LEU A 210 -2.58 -20.95 -7.85
CA LEU A 210 -2.49 -19.56 -7.46
C LEU A 210 -1.02 -19.15 -7.39
N VAL A 211 -0.60 -18.25 -8.28
CA VAL A 211 0.81 -17.84 -8.43
C VAL A 211 0.93 -16.33 -8.28
N VAL A 212 1.92 -15.88 -7.51
CA VAL A 212 2.27 -14.47 -7.32
C VAL A 212 3.55 -14.16 -8.07
N HIS A 213 3.51 -13.14 -8.92
CA HIS A 213 4.68 -12.55 -9.55
C HIS A 213 4.96 -11.19 -8.92
N THR A 214 6.22 -10.91 -8.63
CA THR A 214 6.65 -9.64 -8.03
C THR A 214 7.12 -8.70 -9.13
N GLU A 215 6.62 -7.46 -9.13
CA GLU A 215 6.91 -6.47 -10.17
C GLU A 215 7.40 -5.14 -9.59
N PRO A 216 8.31 -4.43 -10.27
CA PRO A 216 8.76 -3.11 -9.85
C PRO A 216 7.64 -2.07 -9.77
N THR A 217 7.79 -1.12 -8.85
CA THR A 217 6.94 0.07 -8.73
C THR A 217 7.77 1.27 -8.28
N GLU A 218 7.35 2.49 -8.62
CA GLU A 218 8.04 3.73 -8.28
C GLU A 218 7.66 4.20 -6.88
N HIS A 219 8.35 3.65 -5.87
CA HIS A 219 8.02 3.98 -4.47
C HIS A 219 9.29 4.02 -3.59
N TRP A 220 9.14 3.81 -2.30
CA TRP A 220 10.20 3.79 -1.30
C TRP A 220 9.76 3.07 -0.03
N SER A 221 10.69 2.85 0.89
CA SER A 221 10.42 2.18 2.16
C SER A 221 11.04 2.93 3.33
N ALA A 222 10.37 2.92 4.49
CA ALA A 222 10.89 3.31 5.79
C ALA A 222 9.93 2.94 6.92
N ARG A 223 10.48 2.63 8.10
CA ARG A 223 9.73 2.52 9.37
C ARG A 223 10.33 3.38 10.47
N GLY A 224 11.54 3.88 10.31
CA GLY A 224 12.22 4.69 11.28
C GLY A 224 13.09 5.79 10.67
N ALA A 225 13.77 6.54 11.52
CA ALA A 225 14.58 7.68 11.09
C ALA A 225 15.85 7.28 10.31
N GLY A 226 16.33 6.03 10.45
CA GLY A 226 17.61 5.60 9.89
C GLY A 226 17.53 4.50 8.83
N ASP A 227 16.33 4.02 8.50
CA ASP A 227 16.14 2.82 7.66
C ASP A 227 15.50 3.09 6.29
N ARG A 228 15.55 4.33 5.84
CA ARG A 228 14.97 4.73 4.55
C ARG A 228 15.61 3.96 3.41
N MET A 229 14.78 3.28 2.61
CA MET A 229 15.17 2.45 1.47
C MET A 229 16.06 1.24 1.87
N HIS A 230 15.95 0.74 3.12
CA HIS A 230 16.66 -0.45 3.57
C HIS A 230 15.90 -1.75 3.30
N ALA A 231 14.64 -1.69 2.93
CA ALA A 231 13.86 -2.82 2.44
C ALA A 231 13.30 -2.48 1.05
N LEU A 232 13.06 -3.49 0.24
CA LEU A 232 12.49 -3.34 -1.09
C LEU A 232 10.99 -3.10 -1.02
N TRP A 233 10.40 -2.52 -2.06
CA TRP A 233 8.98 -2.34 -2.32
C TRP A 233 8.63 -2.98 -3.65
N ALA A 234 7.40 -3.42 -3.82
CA ALA A 234 6.96 -4.06 -5.05
C ALA A 234 5.44 -3.98 -5.23
N SER A 235 4.99 -4.18 -6.43
CA SER A 235 3.64 -4.61 -6.77
C SER A 235 3.59 -6.12 -6.99
N PHE A 236 2.38 -6.70 -7.03
CA PHE A 236 2.19 -8.11 -7.30
C PHE A 236 1.22 -8.34 -8.46
N VAL A 237 1.49 -9.34 -9.28
CA VAL A 237 0.51 -9.89 -10.21
C VAL A 237 0.12 -11.26 -9.70
N LEU A 238 -1.13 -11.39 -9.25
CA LEU A 238 -1.71 -12.63 -8.76
C LEU A 238 -2.42 -13.33 -9.92
N ALA A 239 -1.87 -14.45 -10.37
CA ALA A 239 -2.51 -15.31 -11.36
C ALA A 239 -3.46 -16.29 -10.67
N ALA A 240 -4.77 -16.18 -10.93
CA ALA A 240 -5.83 -16.85 -10.19
C ALA A 240 -6.72 -17.73 -11.07
N GLY A 241 -6.21 -18.26 -12.17
CA GLY A 241 -6.92 -19.24 -13.01
C GLY A 241 -8.12 -18.71 -13.84
N GLY A 242 -8.76 -17.62 -13.41
CA GLY A 242 -9.81 -16.91 -14.16
C GLY A 242 -9.36 -15.55 -14.68
N GLY A 243 -8.08 -15.24 -14.47
CA GLY A 243 -7.49 -13.97 -14.85
C GLY A 243 -6.33 -13.58 -13.95
N LYS A 244 -5.67 -12.50 -14.28
CA LYS A 244 -4.59 -11.92 -13.49
C LYS A 244 -5.08 -10.68 -12.78
N ILE A 245 -4.70 -10.52 -11.52
CA ILE A 245 -4.99 -9.33 -10.72
C ILE A 245 -3.69 -8.61 -10.47
N TYR A 246 -3.59 -7.37 -10.92
CA TYR A 246 -2.44 -6.50 -10.68
C TYR A 246 -2.67 -5.69 -9.40
N CYS A 247 -2.01 -6.06 -8.33
CA CYS A 247 -2.05 -5.43 -7.01
C CYS A 247 -0.89 -4.44 -6.91
N VAL A 248 -1.15 -3.16 -7.14
CA VAL A 248 -0.08 -2.16 -7.30
C VAL A 248 0.56 -1.77 -5.97
N GLY A 249 -0.20 -1.71 -4.88
CA GLY A 249 0.26 -1.05 -3.66
C GLY A 249 0.40 0.46 -3.89
N ASP A 250 1.50 1.04 -3.44
CA ASP A 250 1.81 2.44 -3.66
C ASP A 250 2.82 2.65 -4.79
N THR A 251 2.60 3.68 -5.60
CA THR A 251 3.49 4.04 -6.69
C THR A 251 3.30 5.47 -7.17
N GLY A 252 4.39 6.12 -7.55
CA GLY A 252 4.34 7.24 -8.49
C GLY A 252 4.05 6.74 -9.90
N PHE A 253 3.59 7.64 -10.77
CA PHE A 253 3.35 7.30 -12.17
C PHE A 253 4.67 7.19 -12.98
N GLY A 254 5.68 7.99 -12.58
CA GLY A 254 6.93 8.09 -13.32
C GLY A 254 6.70 8.53 -14.77
N ASP A 255 7.24 7.75 -15.70
CA ASP A 255 7.00 7.86 -17.14
C ASP A 255 5.98 6.82 -17.67
N GLY A 256 5.38 6.04 -16.77
CA GLY A 256 4.44 4.97 -17.08
C GLY A 256 5.07 3.67 -17.58
N ASN A 257 6.40 3.55 -17.60
CA ASN A 257 7.08 2.36 -18.13
C ASN A 257 6.82 1.13 -17.27
N SER A 258 6.78 1.24 -15.94
CA SER A 258 6.43 0.12 -15.05
C SER A 258 5.11 -0.55 -15.42
N PHE A 259 4.08 0.22 -15.78
CA PHE A 259 2.78 -0.30 -16.21
C PHE A 259 2.85 -0.98 -17.60
N ARG A 260 3.61 -0.40 -18.55
CA ARG A 260 3.82 -1.02 -19.87
C ARG A 260 4.58 -2.33 -19.75
N ASP A 261 5.55 -2.41 -18.84
CA ASP A 261 6.36 -3.60 -18.59
C ASP A 261 5.51 -4.70 -18.00
N VAL A 262 4.65 -4.38 -17.02
CA VAL A 262 3.67 -5.33 -16.48
C VAL A 262 2.74 -5.86 -17.59
N ARG A 263 2.22 -5.00 -18.49
CA ARG A 263 1.43 -5.45 -19.63
C ARG A 263 2.17 -6.41 -20.54
N ARG A 264 3.47 -6.15 -20.81
CA ARG A 264 4.28 -7.04 -21.67
C ARG A 264 4.54 -8.40 -21.02
N ARG A 265 4.80 -8.41 -19.71
CA ARG A 265 5.11 -9.61 -18.95
C ARG A 265 3.86 -10.41 -18.57
N HIS A 266 2.78 -9.72 -18.33
CA HIS A 266 1.51 -10.27 -17.86
C HIS A 266 0.35 -9.84 -18.76
N PRO A 267 0.28 -10.28 -20.01
CA PRO A 267 -0.86 -9.98 -20.87
C PRO A 267 -2.16 -10.48 -20.24
N GLN A 268 -3.28 -9.83 -20.58
CA GLN A 268 -4.64 -10.19 -20.14
C GLN A 268 -4.84 -10.02 -18.61
N ILE A 269 -4.49 -8.85 -18.08
CA ILE A 269 -4.85 -8.49 -16.71
C ILE A 269 -6.37 -8.25 -16.66
N ALA A 270 -7.07 -9.05 -15.85
CA ALA A 270 -8.51 -8.91 -15.69
C ALA A 270 -8.87 -7.70 -14.81
N LEU A 271 -8.05 -7.45 -13.77
CA LEU A 271 -8.28 -6.38 -12.81
C LEU A 271 -6.97 -5.77 -12.32
N ALA A 272 -6.93 -4.43 -12.19
CA ALA A 272 -5.88 -3.71 -11.49
C ALA A 272 -6.43 -3.05 -10.21
N LEU A 273 -5.73 -3.20 -9.09
CA LEU A 273 -5.95 -2.46 -7.87
C LEU A 273 -4.99 -1.27 -7.88
N LEU A 274 -5.51 -0.05 -8.12
CA LEU A 274 -4.72 1.16 -8.37
C LEU A 274 -4.89 2.18 -7.24
N PRO A 275 -3.80 2.76 -6.69
CA PRO A 275 -3.91 3.83 -5.71
C PRO A 275 -4.43 5.09 -6.38
N ILE A 276 -5.38 5.78 -5.72
CA ILE A 276 -5.98 7.04 -6.19
C ILE A 276 -5.92 8.15 -5.15
N GLY A 277 -5.33 7.92 -3.99
CA GLY A 277 -5.20 8.87 -2.88
C GLY A 277 -3.75 9.16 -2.50
N ALA A 278 -3.58 10.01 -1.49
CA ALA A 278 -2.29 10.46 -0.98
C ALA A 278 -1.44 11.22 -2.02
N TYR A 279 -2.05 12.03 -2.88
CA TYR A 279 -1.37 12.68 -4.00
C TYR A 279 -1.09 14.18 -3.83
N GLU A 280 -1.71 14.87 -2.85
CA GLU A 280 -1.46 16.30 -2.63
C GLU A 280 -0.54 16.59 -1.43
N PRO A 281 0.29 17.63 -1.54
CA PRO A 281 0.50 18.49 -2.71
C PRO A 281 1.37 17.81 -3.77
N ARG A 282 1.00 17.94 -5.03
CA ARG A 282 1.68 17.27 -6.17
C ARG A 282 3.20 17.50 -6.21
N TRP A 283 3.68 18.73 -5.85
CA TRP A 283 5.12 19.04 -5.86
C TRP A 283 5.92 18.14 -4.89
N PHE A 284 5.28 17.61 -3.86
CA PHE A 284 5.89 16.72 -2.88
C PHE A 284 5.59 15.24 -3.17
N MET A 285 4.33 14.89 -3.51
CA MET A 285 3.83 13.52 -3.57
C MET A 285 4.03 12.83 -4.93
N ARG A 286 4.11 13.56 -6.04
CA ARG A 286 4.08 12.99 -7.41
C ARG A 286 5.11 11.89 -7.69
N ASN A 287 6.23 11.88 -6.97
CA ASN A 287 7.27 10.88 -7.16
C ASN A 287 6.90 9.52 -6.56
N ASN A 288 5.96 9.49 -5.63
CA ASN A 288 5.65 8.30 -4.83
C ASN A 288 4.19 7.88 -4.90
N HIS A 289 3.29 8.80 -5.32
CA HIS A 289 1.86 8.55 -5.40
C HIS A 289 1.27 9.15 -6.67
N MET A 290 0.48 8.36 -7.37
CA MET A 290 -0.32 8.79 -8.50
C MET A 290 -1.52 9.61 -8.03
N ASN A 291 -1.94 10.58 -8.84
CA ASN A 291 -3.28 11.14 -8.73
C ASN A 291 -4.29 10.32 -9.56
N PRO A 292 -5.60 10.54 -9.42
CA PRO A 292 -6.62 9.81 -10.17
C PRO A 292 -6.47 9.89 -11.70
N GLN A 293 -5.99 11.01 -12.24
CA GLN A 293 -5.71 11.13 -13.68
C GLN A 293 -4.59 10.19 -14.13
N GLU A 294 -3.52 10.11 -13.37
CA GLU A 294 -2.40 9.19 -13.62
C GLU A 294 -2.84 7.74 -13.42
N ALA A 295 -3.74 7.45 -12.46
CA ALA A 295 -4.29 6.12 -12.26
C ALA A 295 -5.15 5.65 -13.45
N VAL A 296 -5.93 6.54 -14.07
CA VAL A 296 -6.66 6.23 -15.32
C VAL A 296 -5.69 5.95 -16.47
N GLN A 297 -4.59 6.70 -16.59
CA GLN A 297 -3.54 6.40 -17.57
C GLN A 297 -2.86 5.05 -17.28
N ALA A 298 -2.62 4.73 -16.00
CA ALA A 298 -2.02 3.46 -15.60
C ALA A 298 -2.91 2.26 -15.97
N LEU A 299 -4.24 2.38 -15.83
CA LEU A 299 -5.21 1.37 -16.31
C LEU A 299 -5.00 1.05 -17.80
N GLU A 300 -4.91 2.09 -18.63
CA GLU A 300 -4.71 1.92 -20.08
C GLU A 300 -3.33 1.31 -20.41
N LEU A 301 -2.27 1.78 -19.72
CA LEU A 301 -0.90 1.32 -19.95
C LEU A 301 -0.69 -0.12 -19.53
N CYS A 302 -1.21 -0.54 -18.37
CA CYS A 302 -1.10 -1.93 -17.91
C CYS A 302 -2.04 -2.88 -18.68
N GLY A 303 -3.01 -2.33 -19.43
CA GLY A 303 -3.95 -3.09 -20.25
C GLY A 303 -4.92 -3.93 -19.44
N ALA A 304 -5.23 -3.55 -18.22
CA ALA A 304 -6.24 -4.22 -17.41
C ALA A 304 -7.65 -3.96 -17.97
N ALA A 305 -8.49 -5.00 -17.92
CA ALA A 305 -9.87 -4.87 -18.37
C ALA A 305 -10.67 -3.93 -17.46
N GLN A 306 -10.42 -4.00 -16.15
CA GLN A 306 -11.06 -3.17 -15.12
C GLN A 306 -10.03 -2.70 -14.08
N ALA A 307 -10.38 -1.65 -13.32
CA ALA A 307 -9.62 -1.23 -12.15
C ALA A 307 -10.54 -0.93 -10.96
N LEU A 308 -9.98 -1.11 -9.75
CA LEU A 308 -10.57 -0.70 -8.49
C LEU A 308 -9.61 0.26 -7.78
N GLY A 309 -10.13 1.44 -7.45
CA GLY A 309 -9.39 2.49 -6.76
C GLY A 309 -9.31 2.25 -5.25
N HIS A 310 -8.12 2.42 -4.71
CA HIS A 310 -7.85 2.28 -3.27
C HIS A 310 -6.95 3.42 -2.75
N HIS A 311 -6.49 3.31 -1.51
CA HIS A 311 -5.61 4.27 -0.82
C HIS A 311 -6.26 5.63 -0.54
N TRP A 312 -7.56 5.68 -0.32
CA TRP A 312 -8.33 6.88 -0.06
C TRP A 312 -9.33 6.69 1.09
N GLY A 313 -9.81 7.78 1.67
CA GLY A 313 -10.97 7.80 2.56
C GLY A 313 -10.81 7.11 3.92
N THR A 314 -9.64 6.53 4.25
CA THR A 314 -9.43 5.80 5.51
C THR A 314 -8.45 6.51 6.45
N PHE A 315 -7.25 6.85 6.00
CA PHE A 315 -6.24 7.57 6.76
C PHE A 315 -5.90 8.89 6.07
N ARG A 316 -5.91 9.99 6.83
CA ARG A 316 -5.47 11.29 6.32
C ARG A 316 -3.96 11.35 6.33
N LEU A 317 -3.34 11.11 5.20
CA LEU A 317 -1.88 11.11 5.01
C LEU A 317 -1.37 12.39 4.38
N THR A 318 -2.20 13.08 3.59
CA THR A 318 -1.87 14.18 2.69
C THR A 318 -2.91 15.31 2.75
N ASP A 319 -2.89 16.24 1.78
CA ASP A 319 -3.63 17.51 1.88
C ASP A 319 -4.98 17.51 1.14
N GLU A 320 -5.29 16.53 0.29
CA GLU A 320 -6.57 16.44 -0.40
C GLU A 320 -7.74 16.20 0.56
N ALA A 321 -8.92 16.71 0.22
CA ALA A 321 -10.17 16.41 0.93
C ALA A 321 -10.51 14.91 0.84
N ILE A 322 -11.29 14.40 1.79
CA ILE A 322 -11.57 12.96 1.91
C ILE A 322 -12.25 12.37 0.66
N GLU A 323 -13.10 13.14 -0.01
CA GLU A 323 -13.83 12.72 -1.22
C GLU A 323 -13.20 13.24 -2.52
N GLN A 324 -12.14 14.05 -2.43
CA GLN A 324 -11.45 14.60 -3.59
C GLN A 324 -10.97 13.50 -4.56
N PRO A 325 -10.40 12.36 -4.09
CA PRO A 325 -9.99 11.28 -5.00
C PRO A 325 -11.14 10.72 -5.84
N LEU A 326 -12.36 10.69 -5.30
CA LEU A 326 -13.54 10.23 -6.05
C LEU A 326 -13.95 11.22 -7.13
N ALA A 327 -14.01 12.51 -6.80
CA ALA A 327 -14.36 13.57 -7.74
C ALA A 327 -13.33 13.64 -8.89
N ASP A 328 -12.04 13.57 -8.55
CA ASP A 328 -10.95 13.62 -9.53
C ASP A 328 -10.93 12.34 -10.40
N LEU A 329 -11.28 11.17 -9.84
CA LEU A 329 -11.42 9.94 -10.63
C LEU A 329 -12.57 10.03 -11.65
N VAL A 330 -13.71 10.58 -11.24
CA VAL A 330 -14.86 10.81 -12.16
C VAL A 330 -14.42 11.72 -13.29
N ALA A 331 -13.85 12.87 -12.98
CA ALA A 331 -13.38 13.84 -13.98
C ALA A 331 -12.32 13.24 -14.93
N ALA A 332 -11.37 12.47 -14.38
CA ALA A 332 -10.32 11.82 -15.16
C ALA A 332 -10.88 10.75 -16.13
N ARG A 333 -11.86 9.96 -15.69
CA ARG A 333 -12.53 8.96 -16.54
C ARG A 333 -13.32 9.63 -17.66
N GLU A 334 -14.13 10.64 -17.33
CA GLU A 334 -14.94 11.38 -18.30
C GLU A 334 -14.04 12.01 -19.38
N ALA A 335 -12.93 12.62 -18.98
CA ALA A 335 -11.97 13.21 -19.92
C ALA A 335 -11.34 12.21 -20.89
N GLN A 336 -11.29 10.92 -20.52
CA GLN A 336 -10.71 9.86 -21.34
C GLN A 336 -11.76 8.88 -21.92
N GLY A 337 -13.06 9.14 -21.72
CA GLY A 337 -14.14 8.29 -22.20
C GLY A 337 -14.18 6.91 -21.53
N ILE A 338 -13.65 6.78 -20.29
CA ILE A 338 -13.63 5.52 -19.54
C ILE A 338 -14.95 5.39 -18.76
N PRO A 339 -15.76 4.34 -19.00
CA PRO A 339 -17.02 4.15 -18.30
C PRO A 339 -16.80 3.80 -16.80
N ALA A 340 -17.81 4.11 -15.98
CA ALA A 340 -17.73 3.97 -14.52
C ALA A 340 -17.46 2.54 -14.05
N GLU A 341 -18.04 1.56 -14.74
CA GLU A 341 -17.86 0.14 -14.47
C GLU A 341 -16.46 -0.37 -14.79
N ARG A 342 -15.71 0.33 -15.64
CA ARG A 342 -14.34 -0.04 -15.99
C ARG A 342 -13.32 0.43 -14.94
N PHE A 343 -13.60 1.54 -14.24
CA PHE A 343 -12.76 2.00 -13.13
C PHE A 343 -13.64 2.56 -12.01
N ALA A 344 -13.85 1.79 -10.97
CA ALA A 344 -14.61 2.19 -9.78
C ALA A 344 -13.69 2.34 -8.56
N ALA A 345 -14.05 3.21 -7.62
CA ALA A 345 -13.42 3.28 -6.31
C ALA A 345 -14.31 2.58 -5.29
N LEU A 346 -13.74 1.64 -4.53
CA LEU A 346 -14.49 0.90 -3.51
C LEU A 346 -14.54 1.64 -2.18
N ARG A 347 -15.61 1.40 -1.43
CA ARG A 347 -15.74 1.73 -0.01
C ARG A 347 -15.41 0.50 0.85
N PRO A 348 -14.90 0.68 2.09
CA PRO A 348 -14.68 -0.45 3.00
C PRO A 348 -15.92 -1.35 3.13
N GLY A 349 -15.76 -2.66 2.98
CA GLY A 349 -16.84 -3.65 2.97
C GLY A 349 -17.56 -3.84 1.65
N GLU A 350 -17.24 -3.04 0.63
CA GLU A 350 -17.77 -3.25 -0.72
C GLU A 350 -17.05 -4.41 -1.40
N VAL A 351 -17.82 -5.20 -2.16
CA VAL A 351 -17.37 -6.44 -2.80
C VAL A 351 -17.55 -6.35 -4.31
N ARG A 352 -16.58 -6.90 -5.05
CA ARG A 352 -16.70 -7.15 -6.50
C ARG A 352 -16.34 -8.60 -6.80
N VAL A 353 -16.99 -9.14 -7.80
CA VAL A 353 -16.62 -10.42 -8.42
C VAL A 353 -16.22 -10.14 -9.86
N VAL A 354 -15.04 -10.63 -10.26
CA VAL A 354 -14.42 -10.41 -11.57
C VAL A 354 -14.04 -11.76 -12.17
N GLY A 355 -14.39 -11.98 -13.43
CA GLY A 355 -14.12 -13.22 -14.17
C GLY A 355 -15.34 -13.87 -14.74
#